data_274eeb5a781ee3df168533ef2cf457d1
#
_entry.id   274eeb5a781ee3df168533ef2cf457d1
#
_cell.length_a   1.000
_cell.length_b   1.000
_cell.length_c   1.000
_cell.angle_alpha   90.00
_cell.angle_beta   90.00
_cell.angle_gamma   90.00
#
_symmetry.space_group_name_H-M   'P 1'
#
loop_
_entity.id
_entity.type
_entity.pdbx_description
1 polymer ?
#
loop_
_entity_poly.entity_id
_entity_poly.type
_entity_poly.pdbx_seq_one_letter_code
_entity_poly.pdbx_strand_id
1 'polypeptide(L)'
;MKQLAGAAALALLAAGCAGKPTPYQPISSSSRVAGGYSETRLAVDHFRVTFVGNSFTSRERVEASLLYRAAELTLQERYDWFVIEDREVEHQVERELRPDPLYRPWFYDNYGYWRPYWRYYGPRTGWRTWDPYFGDPFWADRVDTRTIERFEVSAEIRMGRGAMPQGNGKAFDARDVVARIGPQIRSGE
;
A
#
# COMPACT_ATOMS: atom_id res chain seq x y z
N MET A 1 -41.54 40.39 38.71
CA MET A 1 -40.36 39.55 38.93
C MET A 1 -40.32 38.50 37.86
N LYS A 2 -39.46 38.69 36.85
CA LYS A 2 -39.40 37.87 35.63
C LYS A 2 -38.24 36.92 35.79
N GLN A 3 -38.49 35.61 35.80
CA GLN A 3 -37.48 34.60 35.76
C GLN A 3 -37.08 34.34 34.30
N LEU A 4 -35.84 34.62 33.96
CA LEU A 4 -35.22 34.23 32.70
C LEU A 4 -34.66 32.81 32.84
N ALA A 5 -35.33 31.87 32.21
CA ALA A 5 -34.82 30.52 32.07
C ALA A 5 -33.74 30.51 30.99
N GLY A 6 -32.49 30.27 31.40
CA GLY A 6 -31.37 30.08 30.50
C GLY A 6 -31.44 28.70 29.82
N ALA A 7 -31.66 28.69 28.52
CA ALA A 7 -31.53 27.52 27.69
C ALA A 7 -30.02 27.24 27.47
N ALA A 8 -29.46 26.30 28.20
CA ALA A 8 -28.12 25.75 27.93
C ALA A 8 -28.20 24.90 26.66
N ALA A 9 -27.72 25.42 25.56
CA ALA A 9 -27.54 24.64 24.33
C ALA A 9 -26.40 23.63 24.53
N LEU A 10 -26.75 22.38 24.72
CA LEU A 10 -25.84 21.25 24.74
C LEU A 10 -25.41 20.97 23.29
N ALA A 11 -24.31 21.57 22.87
CA ALA A 11 -23.66 21.24 21.61
C ALA A 11 -23.04 19.84 21.78
N LEU A 12 -23.76 18.83 21.37
CA LEU A 12 -23.23 17.47 21.19
C LEU A 12 -22.17 17.55 20.08
N LEU A 13 -20.92 17.59 20.47
CA LEU A 13 -19.78 17.30 19.61
C LEU A 13 -19.93 15.83 19.17
N ALA A 14 -20.56 15.62 18.02
CA ALA A 14 -20.45 14.37 17.31
C ALA A 14 -18.99 14.24 16.84
N ALA A 15 -18.13 13.79 17.72
CA ALA A 15 -16.81 13.27 17.36
C ALA A 15 -17.07 12.02 16.52
N GLY A 16 -17.28 12.20 15.23
CA GLY A 16 -17.35 11.12 14.28
C GLY A 16 -16.07 10.30 14.45
N CYS A 17 -16.22 9.02 14.75
CA CYS A 17 -15.13 8.06 14.69
C CYS A 17 -14.70 7.92 13.21
N ALA A 18 -14.06 8.96 12.68
CA ALA A 18 -13.38 8.86 11.40
C ALA A 18 -12.24 7.86 11.62
N GLY A 19 -12.37 6.68 11.04
CA GLY A 19 -11.31 5.70 11.09
C GLY A 19 -10.03 6.30 10.52
N LYS A 20 -8.90 5.97 11.11
CA LYS A 20 -7.59 6.47 10.66
C LYS A 20 -6.99 5.51 9.64
N PRO A 21 -6.33 6.01 8.59
CA PRO A 21 -5.51 5.19 7.71
C PRO A 21 -4.45 4.42 8.50
N THR A 22 -4.06 3.26 7.98
CA THR A 22 -2.98 2.48 8.56
C THR A 22 -1.67 3.29 8.51
N PRO A 23 -1.01 3.50 9.66
CA PRO A 23 0.28 4.17 9.68
C PRO A 23 1.37 3.27 9.11
N TYR A 24 2.49 3.88 8.70
CA TYR A 24 3.69 3.15 8.33
C TYR A 24 4.38 2.62 9.59
N GLN A 25 4.16 1.36 9.90
CA GLN A 25 4.64 0.69 11.10
C GLN A 25 4.82 -0.82 10.84
N PRO A 26 5.64 -1.53 11.61
CA PRO A 26 5.64 -2.99 11.60
C PRO A 26 4.26 -3.53 12.01
N ILE A 27 3.84 -4.64 11.42
CA ILE A 27 2.62 -5.33 11.86
C ILE A 27 2.83 -5.80 13.30
N SER A 28 1.93 -5.38 14.19
CA SER A 28 1.94 -5.78 15.60
C SER A 28 0.51 -5.97 16.10
N SER A 29 0.31 -6.98 16.92
CA SER A 29 -0.96 -7.22 17.61
C SER A 29 -1.30 -6.16 18.67
N SER A 30 -0.31 -5.37 19.08
CA SER A 30 -0.46 -4.31 20.10
C SER A 30 -0.75 -2.93 19.50
N SER A 31 -0.74 -2.77 18.17
CA SER A 31 -0.99 -1.50 17.51
C SER A 31 -2.45 -1.06 17.65
N ARG A 32 -2.68 0.22 17.97
CA ARG A 32 -4.03 0.81 18.05
C ARG A 32 -4.77 0.81 16.71
N VAL A 33 -4.01 0.90 15.60
CA VAL A 33 -4.53 0.79 14.25
C VAL A 33 -3.97 -0.47 13.63
N ALA A 34 -4.85 -1.35 13.17
CA ALA A 34 -4.46 -2.61 12.56
C ALA A 34 -3.75 -2.38 11.22
N GLY A 35 -2.75 -3.22 10.93
CA GLY A 35 -1.99 -3.21 9.69
C GLY A 35 -0.57 -2.67 9.85
N GLY A 36 0.09 -2.47 8.72
CA GLY A 36 1.49 -2.08 8.61
C GLY A 36 2.26 -3.00 7.69
N TYR A 37 3.59 -3.00 7.81
CA TYR A 37 4.47 -3.82 6.96
C TYR A 37 4.99 -5.06 7.68
N SER A 38 5.31 -6.06 6.89
CA SER A 38 6.07 -7.24 7.28
C SER A 38 6.94 -7.71 6.13
N GLU A 39 7.98 -8.47 6.45
CA GLU A 39 8.86 -9.07 5.46
C GLU A 39 9.11 -10.54 5.77
N THR A 40 9.28 -11.32 4.72
CA THR A 40 9.68 -12.73 4.80
C THR A 40 10.91 -12.91 3.94
N ARG A 41 12.02 -13.36 4.54
CA ARG A 41 13.22 -13.72 3.79
C ARG A 41 12.97 -15.04 3.05
N LEU A 42 13.15 -15.03 1.74
CA LEU A 42 13.04 -16.21 0.88
C LEU A 42 14.42 -16.79 0.54
N ALA A 43 15.43 -15.92 0.34
CA ALA A 43 16.83 -16.27 0.16
C ALA A 43 17.72 -15.15 0.72
N VAL A 44 19.03 -15.22 0.51
CA VAL A 44 20.00 -14.24 1.04
C VAL A 44 19.71 -12.83 0.56
N ASP A 45 19.34 -12.68 -0.71
CA ASP A 45 19.05 -11.44 -1.42
C ASP A 45 17.60 -11.32 -1.88
N HIS A 46 16.73 -12.24 -1.45
CA HIS A 46 15.37 -12.38 -1.93
C HIS A 46 14.38 -12.31 -0.77
N PHE A 47 13.44 -11.38 -0.85
CA PHE A 47 12.43 -11.14 0.18
C PHE A 47 11.05 -10.97 -0.42
N ARG A 48 10.04 -11.39 0.32
CA ARG A 48 8.68 -10.94 0.14
C ARG A 48 8.40 -9.82 1.14
N VAL A 49 8.03 -8.66 0.62
CA VAL A 49 7.59 -7.51 1.41
C VAL A 49 6.09 -7.43 1.32
N THR A 50 5.42 -7.17 2.43
CA THR A 50 3.96 -7.08 2.50
C THR A 50 3.57 -5.82 3.27
N PHE A 51 2.50 -5.16 2.82
CA PHE A 51 1.83 -4.09 3.57
C PHE A 51 0.34 -4.40 3.69
N VAL A 52 -0.20 -4.28 4.90
CA VAL A 52 -1.61 -4.48 5.20
C VAL A 52 -2.23 -3.13 5.55
N GLY A 53 -3.17 -2.67 4.75
CA GLY A 53 -3.95 -1.47 4.99
C GLY A 53 -5.38 -1.78 5.42
N ASN A 54 -5.99 -0.84 6.14
CA ASN A 54 -7.42 -0.87 6.45
C ASN A 54 -8.24 -0.13 5.36
N SER A 55 -9.57 -0.17 5.47
CA SER A 55 -10.49 0.47 4.51
C SER A 55 -10.37 2.00 4.41
N PHE A 56 -9.64 2.64 5.33
CA PHE A 56 -9.39 4.09 5.32
C PHE A 56 -8.05 4.46 4.65
N THR A 57 -7.25 3.46 4.29
CA THR A 57 -5.94 3.68 3.65
C THR A 57 -6.13 3.71 2.13
N SER A 58 -5.74 4.79 1.48
CA SER A 58 -5.84 4.88 0.02
C SER A 58 -4.89 3.89 -0.67
N ARG A 59 -5.22 3.53 -1.90
CA ARG A 59 -4.40 2.63 -2.71
C ARG A 59 -2.98 3.18 -2.89
N GLU A 60 -2.89 4.48 -3.23
CA GLU A 60 -1.61 5.16 -3.43
C GLU A 60 -0.74 5.07 -2.18
N ARG A 61 -1.34 5.26 -1.00
CA ARG A 61 -0.63 5.16 0.27
C ARG A 61 -0.15 3.74 0.54
N VAL A 62 -0.97 2.73 0.24
CA VAL A 62 -0.59 1.32 0.40
C VAL A 62 0.59 0.96 -0.51
N GLU A 63 0.50 1.32 -1.80
CA GLU A 63 1.57 1.07 -2.78
C GLU A 63 2.85 1.84 -2.45
N ALA A 64 2.73 3.10 -2.04
CA ALA A 64 3.86 3.92 -1.62
C ALA A 64 4.55 3.34 -0.38
N SER A 65 3.76 2.92 0.61
CA SER A 65 4.30 2.31 1.83
C SER A 65 5.04 1.00 1.55
N LEU A 66 4.51 0.17 0.66
CA LEU A 66 5.17 -1.07 0.25
C LEU A 66 6.48 -0.80 -0.48
N LEU A 67 6.46 0.11 -1.47
CA LEU A 67 7.66 0.48 -2.23
C LEU A 67 8.73 1.10 -1.32
N TYR A 68 8.32 1.97 -0.41
CA TYR A 68 9.22 2.55 0.58
C TYR A 68 9.83 1.47 1.49
N ARG A 69 9.03 0.48 1.95
CA ARG A 69 9.56 -0.62 2.76
C ARG A 69 10.54 -1.50 2.00
N ALA A 70 10.26 -1.80 0.74
CA ALA A 70 11.19 -2.53 -0.12
C ALA A 70 12.55 -1.83 -0.21
N ALA A 71 12.55 -0.51 -0.39
CA ALA A 71 13.76 0.28 -0.45
C ALA A 71 14.50 0.36 0.90
N GLU A 72 13.78 0.60 2.01
CA GLU A 72 14.38 0.59 3.36
C GLU A 72 15.03 -0.77 3.68
N LEU A 73 14.32 -1.87 3.41
CA LEU A 73 14.83 -3.22 3.64
C LEU A 73 16.08 -3.48 2.81
N THR A 74 16.09 -3.04 1.54
CA THR A 74 17.25 -3.15 0.65
C THR A 74 18.48 -2.48 1.26
N LEU A 75 18.33 -1.26 1.78
CA LEU A 75 19.43 -0.54 2.44
C LEU A 75 19.83 -1.17 3.79
N GLN A 76 18.87 -1.67 4.58
CA GLN A 76 19.13 -2.36 5.84
C GLN A 76 19.95 -3.64 5.64
N GLU A 77 19.67 -4.38 4.57
CA GLU A 77 20.41 -5.58 4.17
C GLU A 77 21.73 -5.26 3.41
N ARG A 78 22.10 -3.95 3.32
CA ARG A 78 23.33 -3.45 2.69
C ARG A 78 23.41 -3.73 1.19
N TYR A 79 22.28 -3.66 0.50
CA TYR A 79 22.17 -3.64 -0.95
C TYR A 79 21.90 -2.21 -1.43
N ASP A 80 22.08 -1.96 -2.73
CA ASP A 80 21.96 -0.62 -3.31
C ASP A 80 20.68 -0.46 -4.12
N TRP A 81 20.20 -1.53 -4.73
CA TRP A 81 19.04 -1.56 -5.60
C TRP A 81 18.25 -2.86 -5.46
N PHE A 82 17.02 -2.87 -5.94
CA PHE A 82 16.20 -4.07 -6.02
C PHE A 82 15.40 -4.11 -7.33
N VAL A 83 15.03 -5.32 -7.72
CA VAL A 83 14.07 -5.59 -8.81
C VAL A 83 12.85 -6.28 -8.24
N ILE A 84 11.69 -6.09 -8.87
CA ILE A 84 10.53 -6.93 -8.59
C ILE A 84 10.69 -8.20 -9.38
N GLU A 85 10.59 -9.35 -8.70
CA GLU A 85 10.40 -10.61 -9.38
C GLU A 85 8.93 -10.74 -9.76
N ASP A 86 8.65 -10.81 -11.06
CA ASP A 86 7.34 -11.21 -11.53
C ASP A 86 7.10 -12.63 -11.03
N ARG A 87 6.16 -12.82 -10.14
CA ARG A 87 5.54 -14.13 -10.04
C ARG A 87 4.94 -14.40 -11.40
N GLU A 88 5.49 -15.36 -12.12
CA GLU A 88 4.73 -16.09 -13.14
C GLU A 88 3.52 -16.73 -12.44
N VAL A 89 2.51 -15.90 -12.19
CA VAL A 89 1.19 -16.45 -12.04
C VAL A 89 0.88 -16.99 -13.42
N GLU A 90 0.85 -18.30 -13.55
CA GLU A 90 0.42 -19.06 -14.70
C GLU A 90 -1.03 -18.68 -15.06
N HIS A 91 -1.23 -17.45 -15.45
CA HIS A 91 -2.41 -16.98 -16.14
C HIS A 91 -2.04 -16.69 -17.58
N GLN A 92 -1.96 -17.77 -18.36
CA GLN A 92 -2.16 -17.73 -19.79
C GLN A 92 -3.57 -17.16 -20.08
N VAL A 93 -3.72 -15.88 -19.86
CA VAL A 93 -4.76 -15.09 -20.52
C VAL A 93 -4.04 -13.84 -21.00
N GLU A 94 -3.72 -13.87 -22.29
CA GLU A 94 -3.40 -12.71 -23.10
C GLU A 94 -4.62 -11.77 -23.09
N ARG A 95 -4.86 -11.12 -21.95
CA ARG A 95 -5.81 -10.02 -21.83
C ARG A 95 -5.07 -8.77 -22.25
N GLU A 96 -5.56 -8.19 -23.34
CA GLU A 96 -5.18 -6.84 -23.75
C GLU A 96 -5.28 -5.92 -22.51
N LEU A 97 -4.11 -5.54 -21.99
CA LEU A 97 -3.97 -4.74 -20.78
C LEU A 97 -4.60 -3.37 -21.02
N ARG A 98 -5.81 -3.13 -20.58
CA ARG A 98 -6.41 -1.80 -20.51
C ARG A 98 -6.21 -1.30 -19.09
N PRO A 99 -5.28 -0.34 -18.87
CA PRO A 99 -5.13 0.30 -17.58
C PRO A 99 -6.46 0.89 -17.14
N ASP A 100 -6.77 0.82 -15.84
CA ASP A 100 -7.92 1.53 -15.28
C ASP A 100 -7.79 3.02 -15.62
N PRO A 101 -8.71 3.59 -16.43
CA PRO A 101 -8.63 4.98 -16.86
C PRO A 101 -8.79 5.97 -15.69
N LEU A 102 -9.31 5.55 -14.56
CA LEU A 102 -9.50 6.35 -13.35
C LEU A 102 -8.28 6.28 -12.42
N TYR A 103 -7.45 5.27 -12.57
CA TYR A 103 -6.24 5.15 -11.78
C TYR A 103 -5.11 5.94 -12.39
N ARG A 104 -4.68 6.98 -11.70
CA ARG A 104 -3.45 7.72 -12.03
C ARG A 104 -2.38 7.35 -11.03
N PRO A 105 -1.42 6.48 -11.40
CA PRO A 105 -0.34 6.12 -10.52
C PRO A 105 0.43 7.38 -10.11
N TRP A 106 0.57 7.63 -8.83
CA TRP A 106 1.35 8.76 -8.28
C TRP A 106 2.84 8.68 -8.64
N PHE A 107 3.30 7.51 -9.06
CA PHE A 107 4.68 7.21 -9.45
C PHE A 107 4.89 7.09 -10.97
N TYR A 108 3.91 7.48 -11.79
CA TYR A 108 3.86 7.22 -13.23
C TYR A 108 5.18 7.53 -13.99
N ASP A 109 5.83 8.64 -13.64
CA ASP A 109 7.04 9.09 -14.32
C ASP A 109 8.33 8.42 -13.82
N ASN A 110 8.33 7.89 -12.60
CA ASN A 110 9.54 7.39 -11.94
C ASN A 110 9.54 5.88 -11.70
N TYR A 111 8.38 5.29 -11.43
CA TYR A 111 8.27 3.90 -10.97
C TYR A 111 7.18 3.12 -11.72
N GLY A 112 7.01 3.37 -13.01
CA GLY A 112 5.93 2.81 -13.84
C GLY A 112 5.84 1.28 -13.90
N TYR A 113 6.89 0.59 -13.47
CA TYR A 113 6.93 -0.88 -13.37
C TYR A 113 6.61 -1.40 -11.97
N TRP A 114 6.29 -0.52 -11.01
CA TRP A 114 5.86 -0.93 -9.68
C TRP A 114 4.44 -1.46 -9.74
N ARG A 115 4.28 -2.80 -9.75
CA ARG A 115 3.00 -3.50 -9.82
C ARG A 115 2.95 -4.60 -8.77
N PRO A 116 2.69 -4.22 -7.50
CA PRO A 116 2.57 -5.20 -6.43
C PRO A 116 1.31 -6.05 -6.58
N TYR A 117 1.31 -7.20 -5.94
CA TYR A 117 0.19 -8.11 -5.88
C TYR A 117 -0.79 -7.71 -4.79
N TRP A 118 -2.08 -7.64 -5.12
CA TRP A 118 -3.13 -7.19 -4.22
C TRP A 118 -4.07 -8.30 -3.79
N ARG A 119 -4.45 -8.27 -2.51
CA ARG A 119 -5.53 -9.07 -1.94
C ARG A 119 -6.40 -8.19 -1.05
N TYR A 120 -7.68 -8.56 -0.91
CA TYR A 120 -8.58 -7.95 0.05
C TYR A 120 -9.31 -9.03 0.85
N TYR A 121 -9.71 -8.68 2.06
CA TYR A 121 -10.48 -9.53 2.94
C TYR A 121 -11.87 -8.96 3.16
N GLY A 122 -12.89 -9.76 2.84
CA GLY A 122 -14.29 -9.49 3.18
C GLY A 122 -14.79 -10.50 4.20
N PRO A 123 -15.55 -10.08 5.25
CA PRO A 123 -16.01 -10.97 6.31
C PRO A 123 -16.91 -12.12 5.80
N ARG A 124 -17.58 -11.92 4.65
CA ARG A 124 -18.43 -12.95 4.02
C ARG A 124 -17.73 -13.75 2.94
N THR A 125 -16.68 -13.23 2.34
CA THR A 125 -16.03 -13.79 1.16
C THR A 125 -14.63 -14.33 1.42
N GLY A 126 -14.04 -14.00 2.59
CA GLY A 126 -12.66 -14.31 2.91
C GLY A 126 -11.67 -13.54 2.04
N TRP A 127 -10.45 -14.06 1.92
CA TRP A 127 -9.42 -13.47 1.09
C TRP A 127 -9.70 -13.66 -0.41
N ARG A 128 -9.62 -12.56 -1.17
CA ARG A 128 -9.76 -12.52 -2.63
C ARG A 128 -8.58 -11.81 -3.26
N THR A 129 -8.14 -12.29 -4.41
CA THR A 129 -7.18 -11.59 -5.27
C THR A 129 -7.85 -10.43 -5.97
N TRP A 130 -7.15 -9.33 -6.12
CA TRP A 130 -7.59 -8.17 -6.86
C TRP A 130 -6.48 -7.69 -7.80
N ASP A 131 -6.85 -7.32 -9.01
CA ASP A 131 -5.94 -6.75 -9.99
C ASP A 131 -6.40 -5.35 -10.42
N PRO A 132 -5.92 -4.32 -9.72
CA PRO A 132 -6.34 -2.94 -9.97
C PRO A 132 -5.82 -2.37 -11.31
N TYR A 133 -4.88 -3.06 -11.95
CA TYR A 133 -4.28 -2.60 -13.21
C TYR A 133 -5.10 -2.98 -14.43
N PHE A 134 -6.09 -3.86 -14.28
CA PHE A 134 -6.93 -4.37 -15.36
C PHE A 134 -8.37 -3.81 -15.36
N GLY A 135 -8.57 -2.65 -14.74
CA GLY A 135 -9.88 -2.00 -14.74
C GLY A 135 -10.88 -2.65 -13.79
N ASP A 136 -10.42 -3.33 -12.76
CA ASP A 136 -11.28 -3.78 -11.67
C ASP A 136 -11.86 -2.56 -10.95
N PRO A 137 -13.20 -2.34 -10.99
CA PRO A 137 -13.83 -1.14 -10.45
C PRO A 137 -13.82 -1.04 -8.93
N PHE A 138 -13.25 -2.03 -8.24
CA PHE A 138 -13.35 -2.18 -6.80
C PHE A 138 -13.04 -0.90 -6.01
N TRP A 139 -12.02 -0.15 -6.42
CA TRP A 139 -11.67 1.11 -5.76
C TRP A 139 -12.38 2.33 -6.33
N ALA A 140 -12.73 2.29 -7.63
CA ALA A 140 -13.40 3.36 -8.32
C ALA A 140 -14.86 3.53 -7.87
N ASP A 141 -15.56 2.43 -7.67
CA ASP A 141 -16.99 2.47 -7.35
C ASP A 141 -17.27 2.72 -5.87
N ARG A 142 -16.23 2.72 -5.02
CA ARG A 142 -16.39 2.80 -3.55
C ARG A 142 -17.53 1.89 -3.07
N VAL A 143 -17.66 0.74 -3.74
CA VAL A 143 -18.71 -0.22 -3.47
C VAL A 143 -18.55 -0.65 -2.03
N ASP A 144 -19.40 -0.05 -1.22
CA ASP A 144 -19.68 -0.42 0.15
C ASP A 144 -18.44 -0.83 0.95
N THR A 145 -17.59 0.16 1.27
CA THR A 145 -16.41 -0.01 2.14
C THR A 145 -16.73 -0.69 3.48
N ARG A 146 -18.04 -0.88 3.77
CA ARG A 146 -18.53 -1.61 4.93
C ARG A 146 -18.24 -3.11 4.86
N THR A 147 -17.93 -3.65 3.68
CA THR A 147 -17.68 -5.07 3.48
C THR A 147 -16.20 -5.45 3.39
N ILE A 148 -15.29 -4.46 3.35
CA ILE A 148 -13.86 -4.73 3.27
C ILE A 148 -13.17 -4.19 4.49
N GLU A 149 -12.56 -5.10 5.24
CA GLU A 149 -11.87 -4.76 6.47
C GLU A 149 -10.39 -4.50 6.25
N ARG A 150 -9.77 -5.17 5.28
CA ARG A 150 -8.31 -5.15 5.08
C ARG A 150 -7.92 -5.34 3.64
N PHE A 151 -6.83 -4.68 3.27
CA PHE A 151 -6.10 -4.90 2.03
C PHE A 151 -4.71 -5.44 2.35
N GLU A 152 -4.24 -6.36 1.56
CA GLU A 152 -2.87 -6.84 1.62
C GLU A 152 -2.25 -6.65 0.23
N VAL A 153 -1.13 -5.98 0.21
CA VAL A 153 -0.31 -5.83 -0.99
C VAL A 153 1.06 -6.41 -0.73
N SER A 154 1.60 -7.15 -1.67
CA SER A 154 2.91 -7.77 -1.54
C SER A 154 3.71 -7.68 -2.83
N ALA A 155 5.04 -7.70 -2.69
CA ALA A 155 5.98 -7.84 -3.78
C ALA A 155 7.11 -8.77 -3.37
N GLU A 156 7.57 -9.59 -4.29
CA GLU A 156 8.81 -10.32 -4.14
C GLU A 156 9.91 -9.48 -4.79
N ILE A 157 10.97 -9.22 -4.04
CA ILE A 157 12.08 -8.38 -4.47
C ILE A 157 13.38 -9.15 -4.39
N ARG A 158 14.21 -8.99 -5.42
CA ARG A 158 15.60 -9.43 -5.42
C ARG A 158 16.51 -8.22 -5.37
N MET A 159 17.43 -8.24 -4.43
CA MET A 159 18.32 -7.10 -4.14
C MET A 159 19.68 -7.29 -4.79
N GLY A 160 20.34 -6.18 -5.16
CA GLY A 160 21.69 -6.21 -5.71
C GLY A 160 22.57 -5.08 -5.19
N ARG A 161 23.88 -5.22 -5.40
CA ARG A 161 24.93 -4.26 -4.99
C ARG A 161 25.61 -3.62 -6.18
N GLY A 162 26.17 -2.43 -5.96
CA GLY A 162 26.90 -1.71 -6.97
C GLY A 162 26.00 -1.08 -8.05
N ALA A 163 26.48 -1.01 -9.27
CA ALA A 163 25.74 -0.36 -10.35
C ALA A 163 24.42 -1.10 -10.63
N MET A 164 23.34 -0.33 -10.67
CA MET A 164 22.03 -0.84 -11.05
C MET A 164 22.04 -1.34 -12.51
N PRO A 165 21.44 -2.49 -12.83
CA PRO A 165 21.38 -3.01 -14.18
C PRO A 165 20.74 -2.00 -15.15
N GLN A 166 21.48 -1.63 -16.18
CA GLN A 166 20.96 -0.75 -17.23
C GLN A 166 20.10 -1.56 -18.20
N GLY A 167 18.97 -0.98 -18.62
CA GLY A 167 18.05 -1.62 -19.57
C GLY A 167 17.00 -2.53 -18.95
N ASN A 168 17.06 -2.80 -17.67
CA ASN A 168 16.00 -3.52 -16.97
C ASN A 168 15.09 -2.49 -16.29
N GLY A 169 14.09 -1.99 -17.00
CA GLY A 169 13.16 -0.95 -16.50
C GLY A 169 12.39 -1.33 -15.21
N LYS A 170 12.71 -2.49 -14.62
CA LYS A 170 12.12 -3.01 -13.37
C LYS A 170 13.03 -2.84 -12.16
N ALA A 171 14.22 -2.24 -12.31
CA ALA A 171 15.13 -2.02 -11.19
C ALA A 171 14.90 -0.65 -10.54
N PHE A 172 15.00 -0.60 -9.22
CA PHE A 172 14.79 0.58 -8.38
C PHE A 172 16.04 0.87 -7.56
N ASP A 173 16.56 2.10 -7.63
CA ASP A 173 17.58 2.57 -6.70
C ASP A 173 16.95 2.81 -5.33
N ALA A 174 17.45 2.10 -4.33
CA ALA A 174 16.83 2.14 -2.99
C ALA A 174 16.97 3.50 -2.31
N ARG A 175 18.09 4.22 -2.53
CA ARG A 175 18.30 5.56 -1.97
C ARG A 175 17.39 6.59 -2.62
N ASP A 176 17.22 6.52 -3.95
CA ASP A 176 16.31 7.40 -4.68
C ASP A 176 14.86 7.22 -4.19
N VAL A 177 14.40 5.97 -4.07
CA VAL A 177 13.06 5.66 -3.54
C VAL A 177 12.87 6.25 -2.14
N VAL A 178 13.82 6.00 -1.22
CA VAL A 178 13.74 6.52 0.16
C VAL A 178 13.72 8.05 0.18
N ALA A 179 14.52 8.70 -0.67
CA ALA A 179 14.60 10.16 -0.72
C ALA A 179 13.30 10.78 -1.24
N ARG A 180 12.69 10.20 -2.28
CA ARG A 180 11.49 10.75 -2.94
C ARG A 180 10.20 10.46 -2.18
N ILE A 181 10.05 9.23 -1.69
CA ILE A 181 8.80 8.77 -1.07
C ILE A 181 8.81 8.99 0.44
N GLY A 182 9.96 8.92 1.09
CA GLY A 182 10.09 8.99 2.54
C GLY A 182 9.43 10.21 3.19
N PRO A 183 9.51 11.43 2.65
CA PRO A 183 8.79 12.58 3.19
C PRO A 183 7.27 12.34 3.28
N GLN A 184 6.63 11.83 2.23
CA GLN A 184 5.19 11.57 2.17
C GLN A 184 4.76 10.47 3.17
N ILE A 185 5.57 9.42 3.31
CA ILE A 185 5.28 8.32 4.23
C ILE A 185 5.36 8.78 5.68
N ARG A 186 6.35 9.63 6.02
CA ARG A 186 6.56 10.13 7.39
C ARG A 186 5.60 11.23 7.79
N SER A 187 5.14 12.07 6.85
CA SER A 187 4.17 13.13 7.15
C SER A 187 2.78 12.60 7.52
N GLY A 188 2.48 11.38 7.16
CA GLY A 188 1.17 10.77 7.44
C GLY A 188 0.06 11.23 6.48
N GLU A 189 0.41 12.04 5.47
CA GLU A 189 -0.50 12.52 4.41
C GLU A 189 -0.78 11.48 3.35
#